data_44a2af8ef687b7c75ec8b8c79f567559
#
_entry.id   44a2af8ef687b7c75ec8b8c79f567559
#
_cell.length_a   1.000
_cell.length_b   1.000
_cell.length_c   1.000
_cell.angle_alpha   90.00
_cell.angle_beta   90.00
_cell.angle_gamma   90.00
#
_symmetry.space_group_name_H-M   'P 1'
#
loop_
_entity.id
_entity.type
_entity.pdbx_description
1 polymer ?
#
loop_
_entity_poly.entity_id
_entity_poly.type
_entity_poly.pdbx_seq_one_letter_code
_entity_poly.pdbx_strand_id
1 'polypeptide(L)'
;MKNKKVLILGASSDIGIATVNYFLANGWSVIAHYNKNKKNLEKIRNNRLEYFKFDLKNINKFKQFINKNKKINNVDSFVSLTGYIDSKNILETDIKSFYDHININYLSNLIVIQKILPAMSVNKFGRILLSSSTGVKFGGGKLTGLYSLTKYMSEFFFSNYKDFYKNDVLINTLRIGVTKTKIHKNVKGKNMKKRVSLIPLGRIATTIEVAKYIYFYSSNMNSLTTNEIIDISGGE
;
A
#
# COMPACT_ATOMS: atom_id res chain seq x y z
N MET A 1 -5.48 -16.37 22.19
CA MET A 1 -4.70 -16.16 20.94
C MET A 1 -4.04 -14.78 20.99
N LYS A 2 -2.74 -14.68 20.65
CA LYS A 2 -2.03 -13.39 20.59
C LYS A 2 -2.73 -12.46 19.61
N ASN A 3 -3.02 -11.24 20.03
CA ASN A 3 -3.72 -10.25 19.20
C ASN A 3 -2.79 -9.83 18.04
N LYS A 4 -3.16 -10.17 16.79
CA LYS A 4 -2.34 -9.88 15.60
C LYS A 4 -2.31 -8.39 15.29
N LYS A 5 -1.20 -7.92 14.75
CA LYS A 5 -0.93 -6.50 14.51
C LYS A 5 -0.54 -6.24 13.06
N VAL A 6 -1.17 -5.23 12.46
CA VAL A 6 -0.85 -4.75 11.11
C VAL A 6 -0.30 -3.33 11.13
N LEU A 7 0.76 -3.09 10.34
CA LEU A 7 1.23 -1.74 9.98
C LEU A 7 0.66 -1.36 8.62
N ILE A 8 0.02 -0.19 8.53
CA ILE A 8 -0.54 0.32 7.26
C ILE A 8 0.11 1.66 6.93
N LEU A 9 0.93 1.72 5.87
CA LEU A 9 1.36 2.98 5.28
C LEU A 9 0.27 3.55 4.37
N GLY A 10 0.06 4.88 4.42
CA GLY A 10 -1.02 5.53 3.66
C GLY A 10 -2.42 5.29 4.22
N ALA A 11 -2.52 4.97 5.51
CA ALA A 11 -3.76 4.60 6.19
C ALA A 11 -4.84 5.71 6.21
N SER A 12 -4.47 6.97 6.04
CA SER A 12 -5.41 8.09 5.99
C SER A 12 -6.07 8.31 4.61
N SER A 13 -5.69 7.54 3.60
CA SER A 13 -6.34 7.54 2.28
C SER A 13 -7.74 6.91 2.34
N ASP A 14 -8.56 7.13 1.31
CA ASP A 14 -9.93 6.58 1.28
C ASP A 14 -9.91 5.02 1.36
N ILE A 15 -9.00 4.36 0.63
CA ILE A 15 -8.79 2.90 0.75
C ILE A 15 -8.20 2.56 2.11
N GLY A 16 -7.24 3.36 2.60
CA GLY A 16 -6.59 3.15 3.89
C GLY A 16 -7.58 3.15 5.06
N ILE A 17 -8.52 4.08 5.10
CA ILE A 17 -9.56 4.13 6.14
C ILE A 17 -10.46 2.88 6.08
N ALA A 18 -10.88 2.45 4.88
CA ALA A 18 -11.64 1.23 4.73
C ALA A 18 -10.85 -0.01 5.21
N THR A 19 -9.57 -0.07 4.89
CA THR A 19 -8.65 -1.13 5.33
C THR A 19 -8.47 -1.13 6.84
N VAL A 20 -8.22 0.02 7.47
CA VAL A 20 -8.12 0.15 8.94
C VAL A 20 -9.37 -0.39 9.62
N ASN A 21 -10.55 0.06 9.18
CA ASN A 21 -11.83 -0.39 9.76
C ASN A 21 -12.01 -1.91 9.58
N TYR A 22 -11.61 -2.46 8.44
CA TYR A 22 -11.77 -3.89 8.17
C TYR A 22 -10.86 -4.74 9.08
N PHE A 23 -9.60 -4.34 9.31
CA PHE A 23 -8.71 -5.01 10.25
C PHE A 23 -9.20 -4.93 11.69
N LEU A 24 -9.65 -3.75 12.13
CA LEU A 24 -10.18 -3.55 13.48
C LEU A 24 -11.43 -4.38 13.75
N ALA A 25 -12.36 -4.44 12.77
CA ALA A 25 -13.58 -5.26 12.85
C ALA A 25 -13.26 -6.76 12.96
N ASN A 26 -12.13 -7.21 12.39
CA ASN A 26 -11.67 -8.59 12.47
C ASN A 26 -10.68 -8.85 13.61
N GLY A 27 -10.66 -8.01 14.62
CA GLY A 27 -9.92 -8.25 15.87
C GLY A 27 -8.44 -7.90 15.86
N TRP A 28 -7.90 -7.32 14.78
CA TRP A 28 -6.49 -6.92 14.70
C TRP A 28 -6.21 -5.59 15.41
N SER A 29 -4.99 -5.44 15.90
CA SER A 29 -4.45 -4.13 16.25
C SER A 29 -3.85 -3.46 15.01
N VAL A 30 -4.01 -2.16 14.87
CA VAL A 30 -3.58 -1.40 13.69
C VAL A 30 -2.63 -0.28 14.09
N ILE A 31 -1.46 -0.24 13.44
CA ILE A 31 -0.56 0.92 13.45
C ILE A 31 -0.75 1.64 12.11
N ALA A 32 -1.33 2.83 12.13
CA ALA A 32 -1.73 3.57 10.95
C ALA A 32 -0.81 4.76 10.69
N HIS A 33 -0.19 4.82 9.52
CA HIS A 33 0.60 5.97 9.09
C HIS A 33 -0.27 6.99 8.34
N TYR A 34 -0.04 8.29 8.64
CA TYR A 34 -0.58 9.40 7.87
C TYR A 34 0.48 10.50 7.64
N ASN A 35 0.31 11.32 6.60
CA ASN A 35 1.15 12.49 6.36
C ASN A 35 0.46 13.76 6.87
N LYS A 36 -0.52 14.29 6.11
CA LYS A 36 -1.12 15.60 6.39
C LYS A 36 -2.47 15.50 7.11
N ASN A 37 -3.32 14.56 6.72
CA ASN A 37 -4.70 14.53 7.15
C ASN A 37 -4.99 13.32 8.06
N LYS A 38 -5.17 13.59 9.35
CA LYS A 38 -5.55 12.57 10.35
C LYS A 38 -7.05 12.52 10.67
N LYS A 39 -7.84 13.51 10.22
CA LYS A 39 -9.26 13.67 10.60
C LYS A 39 -10.08 12.38 10.52
N ASN A 40 -9.89 11.59 9.47
CA ASN A 40 -10.67 10.37 9.29
C ASN A 40 -10.19 9.24 10.21
N LEU A 41 -8.90 9.18 10.56
CA LEU A 41 -8.38 8.23 11.54
C LEU A 41 -8.87 8.58 12.96
N GLU A 42 -8.92 9.86 13.33
CA GLU A 42 -9.41 10.32 14.62
C GLU A 42 -10.89 10.03 14.87
N LYS A 43 -11.69 9.88 13.82
CA LYS A 43 -13.09 9.49 13.92
C LYS A 43 -13.29 8.01 14.31
N ILE A 44 -12.26 7.19 14.14
CA ILE A 44 -12.32 5.75 14.45
C ILE A 44 -12.07 5.60 15.96
N ARG A 45 -13.12 5.29 16.70
CA ARG A 45 -13.07 5.07 18.15
C ARG A 45 -12.78 3.60 18.44
N ASN A 46 -11.48 3.24 18.53
CA ASN A 46 -11.06 1.87 18.82
C ASN A 46 -9.71 1.88 19.54
N ASN A 47 -9.63 1.22 20.70
CA ASN A 47 -8.41 1.15 21.52
C ASN A 47 -7.27 0.32 20.89
N ARG A 48 -7.55 -0.44 19.84
CA ARG A 48 -6.56 -1.20 19.05
C ARG A 48 -6.00 -0.40 17.88
N LEU A 49 -6.37 0.88 17.72
CA LEU A 49 -5.83 1.77 16.69
C LEU A 49 -4.80 2.70 17.31
N GLU A 50 -3.56 2.58 16.85
CA GLU A 50 -2.52 3.59 17.06
C GLU A 50 -2.19 4.23 15.70
N TYR A 51 -1.78 5.50 15.70
CA TYR A 51 -1.34 6.16 14.48
C TYR A 51 -0.15 7.08 14.69
N PHE A 52 0.64 7.27 13.63
CA PHE A 52 1.78 8.18 13.65
C PHE A 52 1.83 9.02 12.37
N LYS A 53 2.39 10.22 12.52
CA LYS A 53 2.60 11.17 11.42
C LYS A 53 4.02 11.04 10.90
N PHE A 54 4.16 10.97 9.57
CA PHE A 54 5.46 11.11 8.93
C PHE A 54 5.31 11.60 7.47
N ASP A 55 6.26 12.43 6.98
CA ASP A 55 6.36 12.77 5.56
C ASP A 55 7.40 11.86 4.89
N LEU A 56 6.92 10.91 4.11
CA LEU A 56 7.75 9.91 3.45
C LEU A 56 8.70 10.48 2.38
N LYS A 57 8.57 11.76 2.01
CA LYS A 57 9.58 12.46 1.19
C LYS A 57 10.92 12.51 1.90
N ASN A 58 10.91 12.61 3.22
CA ASN A 58 12.11 12.66 4.07
C ASN A 58 12.63 11.25 4.37
N ILE A 59 13.05 10.54 3.33
CA ILE A 59 13.31 9.08 3.39
C ILE A 59 14.37 8.69 4.41
N ASN A 60 15.46 9.46 4.55
CA ASN A 60 16.53 9.19 5.53
C ASN A 60 16.03 9.33 6.97
N LYS A 61 15.24 10.38 7.26
CA LYS A 61 14.62 10.56 8.57
C LYS A 61 13.59 9.46 8.83
N PHE A 62 12.86 9.00 7.80
CA PHE A 62 11.94 7.89 7.90
C PHE A 62 12.65 6.59 8.27
N LYS A 63 13.78 6.28 7.63
CA LYS A 63 14.62 5.11 7.97
C LYS A 63 15.05 5.15 9.43
N GLN A 64 15.53 6.31 9.93
CA GLN A 64 15.90 6.48 11.33
C GLN A 64 14.71 6.28 12.27
N PHE A 65 13.53 6.84 11.94
CA PHE A 65 12.30 6.68 12.71
C PHE A 65 11.86 5.21 12.79
N ILE A 66 11.83 4.50 11.66
CA ILE A 66 11.45 3.08 11.59
C ILE A 66 12.42 2.23 12.43
N ASN A 67 13.73 2.50 12.36
CA ASN A 67 14.73 1.73 13.10
C ASN A 67 14.62 1.92 14.62
N LYS A 68 14.26 3.11 15.08
CA LYS A 68 14.09 3.43 16.51
C LYS A 68 12.72 3.01 17.07
N ASN A 69 11.72 2.80 16.23
CA ASN A 69 10.36 2.51 16.67
C ASN A 69 10.15 1.02 17.00
N LYS A 70 10.29 0.68 18.29
CA LYS A 70 10.12 -0.70 18.79
C LYS A 70 8.73 -1.30 18.52
N LYS A 71 7.68 -0.48 18.39
CA LYS A 71 6.31 -0.96 18.14
C LYS A 71 6.15 -1.63 16.77
N ILE A 72 7.00 -1.26 15.80
CA ILE A 72 6.99 -1.78 14.43
C ILE A 72 7.71 -3.12 14.33
N ASN A 73 8.62 -3.45 15.27
CA ASN A 73 9.43 -4.67 15.18
C ASN A 73 8.62 -5.97 15.14
N ASN A 74 7.46 -5.99 15.80
CA ASN A 74 6.66 -7.20 16.01
C ASN A 74 5.27 -7.07 15.36
N VAL A 75 5.21 -6.54 14.14
CA VAL A 75 3.96 -6.58 13.36
C VAL A 75 3.85 -7.92 12.63
N ASP A 76 2.65 -8.46 12.59
CA ASP A 76 2.32 -9.71 11.91
C ASP A 76 2.02 -9.47 10.43
N SER A 77 1.62 -8.24 10.08
CA SER A 77 1.30 -7.86 8.71
C SER A 77 1.77 -6.45 8.38
N PHE A 78 2.11 -6.24 7.12
CA PHE A 78 2.42 -4.94 6.55
C PHE A 78 1.62 -4.71 5.27
N VAL A 79 0.90 -3.60 5.24
CA VAL A 79 0.13 -3.15 4.06
C VAL A 79 0.64 -1.78 3.62
N SER A 80 1.08 -1.68 2.37
CA SER A 80 1.44 -0.39 1.79
C SER A 80 0.35 0.09 0.83
N LEU A 81 -0.24 1.23 1.18
CA LEU A 81 -1.19 1.98 0.35
C LEU A 81 -0.63 3.36 -0.02
N THR A 82 0.69 3.50 -0.01
CA THR A 82 1.35 4.73 -0.41
C THR A 82 1.11 5.00 -1.90
N GLY A 83 0.77 6.25 -2.23
CA GLY A 83 0.54 6.64 -3.61
C GLY A 83 0.67 8.16 -3.73
N TYR A 84 1.76 8.62 -4.32
CA TYR A 84 2.00 10.02 -4.66
C TYR A 84 1.96 10.18 -6.18
N ILE A 85 1.19 11.15 -6.64
CA ILE A 85 1.08 11.54 -8.05
C ILE A 85 1.36 13.04 -8.13
N ASP A 86 2.40 13.42 -8.85
CA ASP A 86 2.60 14.75 -9.39
C ASP A 86 2.20 14.70 -10.88
N SER A 87 1.09 15.35 -11.22
CA SER A 87 0.49 15.24 -12.57
C SER A 87 1.32 16.01 -13.59
N LYS A 88 2.46 15.42 -13.98
CA LYS A 88 3.41 15.95 -14.97
C LYS A 88 3.70 14.92 -16.05
N ASN A 89 4.02 15.43 -17.24
CA ASN A 89 4.61 14.61 -18.30
C ASN A 89 5.99 14.13 -17.84
N ILE A 90 6.32 12.88 -18.12
CA ILE A 90 7.62 12.31 -17.74
C ILE A 90 8.81 13.09 -18.33
N LEU A 91 8.65 13.65 -19.53
CA LEU A 91 9.69 14.45 -20.20
C LEU A 91 9.90 15.84 -19.57
N GLU A 92 8.96 16.30 -18.73
CA GLU A 92 8.97 17.59 -18.04
C GLU A 92 9.17 17.43 -16.52
N THR A 93 9.37 16.20 -16.06
CA THR A 93 9.48 15.89 -14.64
C THR A 93 10.86 16.30 -14.12
N ASP A 94 10.89 17.18 -13.12
CA ASP A 94 12.10 17.56 -12.42
C ASP A 94 12.61 16.45 -11.49
N ILE A 95 13.92 16.50 -11.20
CA ILE A 95 14.61 15.51 -10.35
C ILE A 95 13.98 15.40 -8.96
N LYS A 96 13.52 16.51 -8.38
CA LYS A 96 12.89 16.52 -7.06
C LYS A 96 11.59 15.72 -7.09
N SER A 97 10.72 15.92 -8.09
CA SER A 97 9.49 15.16 -8.26
C SER A 97 9.79 13.67 -8.48
N PHE A 98 10.84 13.34 -9.22
CA PHE A 98 11.28 11.97 -9.42
C PHE A 98 11.63 11.29 -8.09
N TYR A 99 12.48 11.93 -7.25
CA TYR A 99 12.81 11.40 -5.93
C TYR A 99 11.59 11.33 -4.99
N ASP A 100 10.69 12.31 -5.01
CA ASP A 100 9.48 12.29 -4.20
C ASP A 100 8.62 11.05 -4.53
N HIS A 101 8.48 10.71 -5.82
CA HIS A 101 7.75 9.50 -6.24
C HIS A 101 8.44 8.23 -5.75
N ILE A 102 9.76 8.10 -5.96
CA ILE A 102 10.50 6.90 -5.52
C ILE A 102 10.45 6.78 -3.99
N ASN A 103 10.69 7.85 -3.26
CA ASN A 103 10.72 7.85 -1.80
C ASN A 103 9.37 7.40 -1.22
N ILE A 104 8.27 7.98 -1.71
CA ILE A 104 6.94 7.72 -1.17
C ILE A 104 6.39 6.37 -1.65
N ASN A 105 6.48 6.08 -2.96
CA ASN A 105 5.79 4.93 -3.55
C ASN A 105 6.57 3.62 -3.40
N TYR A 106 7.90 3.69 -3.21
CA TYR A 106 8.75 2.49 -3.20
C TYR A 106 9.70 2.41 -2.00
N LEU A 107 10.65 3.36 -1.83
CA LEU A 107 11.70 3.23 -0.81
C LEU A 107 11.14 3.17 0.62
N SER A 108 10.06 3.89 0.91
CA SER A 108 9.39 3.79 2.20
C SER A 108 8.93 2.37 2.53
N ASN A 109 8.47 1.63 1.52
CA ASN A 109 8.03 0.25 1.67
C ASN A 109 9.21 -0.68 1.92
N LEU A 110 10.28 -0.53 1.13
CA LEU A 110 11.49 -1.33 1.26
C LEU A 110 12.13 -1.16 2.65
N ILE A 111 12.19 0.07 3.18
CA ILE A 111 12.70 0.36 4.53
C ILE A 111 11.89 -0.40 5.61
N VAL A 112 10.56 -0.40 5.49
CA VAL A 112 9.71 -1.13 6.43
C VAL A 112 9.94 -2.63 6.30
N ILE A 113 9.95 -3.18 5.08
CA ILE A 113 10.19 -4.61 4.82
C ILE A 113 11.52 -5.06 5.43
N GLN A 114 12.61 -4.33 5.18
CA GLN A 114 13.93 -4.63 5.75
C GLN A 114 13.90 -4.72 7.29
N LYS A 115 13.07 -3.89 7.93
CA LYS A 115 12.97 -3.85 9.38
C LYS A 115 12.16 -5.01 9.97
N ILE A 116 11.04 -5.37 9.33
CA ILE A 116 10.08 -6.32 9.90
C ILE A 116 10.34 -7.77 9.49
N LEU A 117 10.93 -7.97 8.32
CA LEU A 117 11.08 -9.29 7.70
C LEU A 117 11.81 -10.31 8.58
N PRO A 118 12.95 -9.95 9.25
CA PRO A 118 13.63 -10.89 10.14
C PRO A 118 12.76 -11.35 11.32
N ALA A 119 12.01 -10.44 11.94
CA ALA A 119 11.13 -10.77 13.06
C ALA A 119 9.95 -11.64 12.63
N MET A 120 9.35 -11.36 11.47
CA MET A 120 8.31 -12.22 10.88
C MET A 120 8.81 -13.63 10.63
N SER A 121 10.04 -13.76 10.11
CA SER A 121 10.69 -15.05 9.87
C SER A 121 10.89 -15.87 11.17
N VAL A 122 11.40 -15.24 12.22
CA VAL A 122 11.57 -15.86 13.53
C VAL A 122 10.23 -16.30 14.13
N ASN A 123 9.20 -15.46 13.98
CA ASN A 123 7.85 -15.75 14.48
C ASN A 123 7.08 -16.77 13.61
N LYS A 124 7.66 -17.22 12.50
CA LYS A 124 7.05 -18.14 11.52
C LYS A 124 5.65 -17.67 11.08
N PHE A 125 5.49 -16.37 10.89
CA PHE A 125 4.30 -15.75 10.35
C PHE A 125 4.60 -14.33 9.88
N GLY A 126 4.22 -14.02 8.64
CA GLY A 126 4.27 -12.66 8.09
C GLY A 126 3.40 -12.52 6.85
N ARG A 127 2.69 -11.41 6.72
CA ARG A 127 1.92 -11.07 5.51
C ARG A 127 2.29 -9.67 5.04
N ILE A 128 2.89 -9.59 3.88
CA ILE A 128 3.31 -8.31 3.27
C ILE A 128 2.52 -8.10 1.98
N LEU A 129 1.82 -6.99 1.92
CA LEU A 129 1.02 -6.62 0.76
C LEU A 129 1.38 -5.22 0.29
N LEU A 130 1.88 -5.15 -0.93
CA LEU A 130 2.17 -3.89 -1.61
C LEU A 130 1.02 -3.52 -2.55
N SER A 131 0.80 -2.23 -2.75
CA SER A 131 -0.15 -1.77 -3.75
C SER A 131 0.56 -1.31 -5.02
N SER A 132 0.16 -1.86 -6.14
CA SER A 132 0.43 -1.39 -7.48
C SER A 132 -0.83 -0.75 -8.11
N SER A 133 -0.87 -0.59 -9.38
CA SER A 133 -1.95 0.06 -10.14
C SER A 133 -2.13 -0.57 -11.50
N THR A 134 -3.38 -0.67 -11.99
CA THR A 134 -3.63 -1.05 -13.40
C THR A 134 -2.93 -0.15 -14.41
N GLY A 135 -2.63 1.10 -14.04
CA GLY A 135 -1.84 2.00 -14.89
C GLY A 135 -0.49 1.44 -15.31
N VAL A 136 0.07 0.49 -14.56
CA VAL A 136 1.32 -0.21 -14.90
C VAL A 136 1.21 -0.97 -16.22
N LYS A 137 0.08 -1.62 -16.49
CA LYS A 137 -0.16 -2.39 -17.72
C LYS A 137 -0.04 -1.56 -19.00
N PHE A 138 -0.26 -0.25 -18.87
CA PHE A 138 -0.36 0.69 -20.00
C PHE A 138 0.73 1.76 -19.97
N GLY A 139 1.76 1.62 -19.13
CA GLY A 139 2.79 2.64 -18.93
C GLY A 139 2.28 3.93 -18.27
N GLY A 140 1.06 3.92 -17.75
CA GLY A 140 0.36 5.10 -17.25
C GLY A 140 -0.30 5.93 -18.33
N GLY A 141 -0.90 7.06 -17.95
CA GLY A 141 -1.36 8.07 -18.88
C GLY A 141 -0.30 9.16 -19.06
N LYS A 142 -0.52 10.09 -20.00
CA LYS A 142 0.40 11.20 -20.34
C LYS A 142 0.97 11.94 -19.12
N LEU A 143 0.20 12.06 -18.03
CA LEU A 143 0.56 12.79 -16.81
C LEU A 143 0.78 11.87 -15.60
N THR A 144 0.87 10.57 -15.78
CA THR A 144 0.99 9.58 -14.70
C THR A 144 2.04 8.50 -14.97
N GLY A 145 2.91 8.72 -15.96
CA GLY A 145 3.97 7.76 -16.33
C GLY A 145 4.91 7.47 -15.17
N LEU A 146 5.43 8.51 -14.50
CA LEU A 146 6.32 8.34 -13.34
C LEU A 146 5.63 7.64 -12.16
N TYR A 147 4.35 7.95 -11.91
CA TYR A 147 3.58 7.22 -10.93
C TYR A 147 3.50 5.73 -11.27
N SER A 148 3.17 5.39 -12.51
CA SER A 148 3.08 3.99 -12.96
C SER A 148 4.42 3.28 -12.88
N LEU A 149 5.52 3.94 -13.25
CA LEU A 149 6.87 3.39 -13.10
C LEU A 149 7.17 3.03 -11.63
N THR A 150 6.92 3.96 -10.70
CA THR A 150 7.19 3.71 -9.28
C THR A 150 6.24 2.68 -8.65
N LYS A 151 5.04 2.51 -9.17
CA LYS A 151 4.13 1.42 -8.79
C LYS A 151 4.57 0.07 -9.37
N TYR A 152 5.16 0.06 -10.58
CA TYR A 152 5.78 -1.13 -11.15
C TYR A 152 6.93 -1.66 -10.29
N MET A 153 7.74 -0.77 -9.70
CA MET A 153 8.80 -1.18 -8.77
C MET A 153 8.26 -2.05 -7.60
N SER A 154 7.00 -1.86 -7.19
CA SER A 154 6.36 -2.68 -6.16
C SER A 154 5.92 -4.07 -6.66
N GLU A 155 6.03 -4.34 -7.96
CA GLU A 155 5.74 -5.65 -8.57
C GLU A 155 7.02 -6.50 -8.73
N PHE A 156 8.17 -5.95 -8.40
CA PHE A 156 9.43 -6.67 -8.46
C PHE A 156 9.66 -7.42 -7.15
N PHE A 157 9.70 -8.74 -7.23
CA PHE A 157 10.01 -9.62 -6.10
C PHE A 157 11.49 -10.01 -6.12
N PHE A 158 12.20 -9.65 -5.06
CA PHE A 158 13.61 -10.02 -4.92
C PHE A 158 13.76 -11.53 -4.68
N SER A 159 14.76 -12.16 -5.30
CA SER A 159 15.04 -13.58 -5.13
C SER A 159 15.21 -13.99 -3.66
N ASN A 160 15.81 -13.13 -2.85
CA ASN A 160 16.00 -13.33 -1.40
C ASN A 160 14.67 -13.48 -0.62
N TYR A 161 13.54 -13.06 -1.16
CA TYR A 161 12.25 -13.24 -0.47
C TYR A 161 11.89 -14.72 -0.33
N LYS A 162 12.37 -15.58 -1.23
CA LYS A 162 12.16 -17.04 -1.18
C LYS A 162 12.67 -17.65 0.11
N ASP A 163 13.73 -17.09 0.72
CA ASP A 163 14.29 -17.59 1.98
C ASP A 163 13.33 -17.44 3.16
N PHE A 164 12.34 -16.53 3.04
CA PHE A 164 11.35 -16.25 4.07
C PHE A 164 10.06 -17.06 3.91
N TYR A 165 9.74 -17.51 2.69
CA TYR A 165 8.50 -18.24 2.41
C TYR A 165 8.37 -19.53 3.23
N LYS A 166 9.47 -20.29 3.44
CA LYS A 166 9.53 -21.47 4.30
C LYS A 166 9.16 -21.20 5.77
N ASN A 167 9.18 -19.94 6.19
CA ASN A 167 8.82 -19.48 7.53
C ASN A 167 7.42 -18.82 7.56
N ASP A 168 6.55 -19.18 6.62
CA ASP A 168 5.19 -18.64 6.48
C ASP A 168 5.13 -17.10 6.38
N VAL A 169 6.16 -16.50 5.75
CA VAL A 169 6.14 -15.06 5.41
C VAL A 169 5.77 -14.93 3.94
N LEU A 170 4.55 -14.47 3.67
CA LEU A 170 4.02 -14.36 2.31
C LEU A 170 4.04 -12.90 1.85
N ILE A 171 4.54 -12.67 0.63
CA ILE A 171 4.71 -11.34 0.03
C ILE A 171 3.99 -11.29 -1.30
N ASN A 172 3.03 -10.37 -1.44
CA ASN A 172 2.25 -10.20 -2.66
C ASN A 172 2.07 -8.72 -3.00
N THR A 173 1.65 -8.46 -4.24
CA THR A 173 1.29 -7.12 -4.71
C THR A 173 -0.13 -7.12 -5.27
N LEU A 174 -0.97 -6.15 -4.85
CA LEU A 174 -2.27 -5.90 -5.47
C LEU A 174 -2.13 -4.81 -6.53
N ARG A 175 -2.46 -5.13 -7.78
CA ARG A 175 -2.64 -4.17 -8.85
C ARG A 175 -4.06 -3.63 -8.78
N ILE A 176 -4.22 -2.46 -8.14
CA ILE A 176 -5.52 -1.87 -7.84
C ILE A 176 -6.03 -1.08 -9.04
N GLY A 177 -7.23 -1.43 -9.49
CA GLY A 177 -7.97 -0.74 -10.53
C GLY A 177 -8.57 0.58 -10.08
N VAL A 178 -9.33 1.20 -10.97
CA VAL A 178 -10.00 2.49 -10.68
C VAL A 178 -10.97 2.30 -9.52
N THR A 179 -10.73 3.01 -8.44
CA THR A 179 -11.49 2.94 -7.19
C THR A 179 -12.06 4.30 -6.84
N LYS A 180 -13.24 4.35 -6.23
CA LYS A 180 -13.92 5.60 -5.79
C LYS A 180 -13.11 6.29 -4.69
N THR A 181 -12.15 7.12 -5.09
CA THR A 181 -11.21 7.80 -4.19
C THR A 181 -10.89 9.23 -4.65
N LYS A 182 -10.36 10.03 -3.73
CA LYS A 182 -9.94 11.41 -4.00
C LYS A 182 -8.66 11.51 -4.83
N ILE A 183 -7.88 10.46 -4.95
CA ILE A 183 -6.60 10.48 -5.69
C ILE A 183 -6.77 10.88 -7.15
N HIS A 184 -7.92 10.57 -7.74
CA HIS A 184 -8.22 10.94 -9.13
C HIS A 184 -8.31 12.45 -9.36
N LYS A 185 -8.57 13.23 -8.31
CA LYS A 185 -8.57 14.70 -8.37
C LYS A 185 -7.16 15.29 -8.60
N ASN A 186 -6.13 14.52 -8.29
CA ASN A 186 -4.74 14.93 -8.49
C ASN A 186 -4.26 14.76 -9.93
N VAL A 187 -5.07 14.15 -10.81
CA VAL A 187 -4.74 13.94 -12.22
C VAL A 187 -5.50 14.96 -13.07
N LYS A 188 -4.79 15.94 -13.61
CA LYS A 188 -5.37 17.01 -14.46
C LYS A 188 -6.03 16.42 -15.71
N GLY A 189 -7.21 16.93 -16.08
CA GLY A 189 -7.93 16.52 -17.29
C GLY A 189 -8.46 15.09 -17.29
N LYS A 190 -8.47 14.36 -16.16
CA LYS A 190 -8.97 13.00 -16.10
C LYS A 190 -10.49 12.94 -16.32
N ASN A 191 -10.90 12.35 -17.46
CA ASN A 191 -12.30 12.08 -17.76
C ASN A 191 -12.74 10.74 -17.16
N MET A 192 -13.48 10.79 -16.05
CA MET A 192 -13.92 9.58 -15.34
C MET A 192 -14.97 8.78 -16.11
N LYS A 193 -15.86 9.42 -16.91
CA LYS A 193 -16.85 8.69 -17.73
C LYS A 193 -16.13 7.83 -18.78
N LYS A 194 -15.19 8.43 -19.54
CA LYS A 194 -14.35 7.70 -20.49
C LYS A 194 -13.53 6.61 -19.79
N ARG A 195 -13.05 6.86 -18.55
CA ARG A 195 -12.27 5.88 -17.81
C ARG A 195 -13.09 4.67 -17.38
N VAL A 196 -14.34 4.87 -16.97
CA VAL A 196 -15.28 3.80 -16.59
C VAL A 196 -15.66 2.94 -17.79
N SER A 197 -15.84 3.53 -18.98
CA SER A 197 -16.20 2.77 -20.20
C SER A 197 -15.09 1.80 -20.67
N LEU A 198 -13.86 1.94 -20.16
CA LEU A 198 -12.76 1.03 -20.44
C LEU A 198 -12.70 -0.16 -19.47
N ILE A 199 -13.52 -0.16 -18.42
CA ILE A 199 -13.57 -1.25 -17.44
C ILE A 199 -14.63 -2.27 -17.90
N PRO A 200 -14.28 -3.52 -18.21
CA PRO A 200 -15.26 -4.52 -18.68
C PRO A 200 -16.43 -4.71 -17.74
N LEU A 201 -16.22 -4.64 -16.42
CA LEU A 201 -17.29 -4.71 -15.41
C LEU A 201 -18.24 -3.50 -15.42
N GLY A 202 -17.96 -2.45 -16.21
CA GLY A 202 -18.80 -1.25 -16.39
C GLY A 202 -18.84 -0.30 -15.18
N ARG A 203 -18.05 -0.54 -14.13
CA ARG A 203 -18.02 0.29 -12.92
C ARG A 203 -16.65 0.36 -12.27
N ILE A 204 -16.44 1.37 -11.44
CA ILE A 204 -15.28 1.47 -10.57
C ILE A 204 -15.47 0.66 -9.28
N ALA A 205 -14.37 0.24 -8.68
CA ALA A 205 -14.39 -0.43 -7.38
C ALA A 205 -14.79 0.55 -6.25
N THR A 206 -15.42 0.02 -5.20
CA THR A 206 -15.58 0.71 -3.92
C THR A 206 -14.33 0.51 -3.06
N THR A 207 -14.10 1.40 -2.09
CA THR A 207 -13.00 1.25 -1.14
C THR A 207 -13.15 0.01 -0.25
N ILE A 208 -14.39 -0.41 0.02
CA ILE A 208 -14.69 -1.61 0.82
C ILE A 208 -14.35 -2.88 0.04
N GLU A 209 -14.68 -2.95 -1.25
CA GLU A 209 -14.27 -4.08 -2.10
C GLU A 209 -12.76 -4.25 -2.08
N VAL A 210 -12.01 -3.17 -2.30
CA VAL A 210 -10.53 -3.21 -2.26
C VAL A 210 -10.02 -3.63 -0.88
N ALA A 211 -10.61 -3.10 0.22
CA ALA A 211 -10.20 -3.43 1.58
C ALA A 211 -10.40 -4.93 1.92
N LYS A 212 -11.42 -5.59 1.35
CA LYS A 212 -11.63 -7.04 1.50
C LYS A 212 -10.48 -7.85 0.90
N TYR A 213 -10.04 -7.52 -0.32
CA TYR A 213 -8.89 -8.16 -0.95
C TYR A 213 -7.61 -7.89 -0.17
N ILE A 214 -7.40 -6.64 0.28
CA ILE A 214 -6.25 -6.29 1.11
C ILE A 214 -6.23 -7.15 2.37
N TYR A 215 -7.35 -7.24 3.09
CA TYR A 215 -7.44 -8.06 4.29
C TYR A 215 -7.19 -9.53 4.01
N PHE A 216 -7.78 -10.09 2.96
CA PHE A 216 -7.58 -11.49 2.60
C PHE A 216 -6.07 -11.79 2.42
N TYR A 217 -5.37 -11.05 1.55
CA TYR A 217 -3.97 -11.32 1.23
C TYR A 217 -2.98 -10.92 2.33
N SER A 218 -3.39 -10.08 3.26
CA SER A 218 -2.52 -9.60 4.35
C SER A 218 -2.95 -10.07 5.74
N SER A 219 -3.79 -11.10 5.82
CA SER A 219 -4.17 -11.75 7.06
C SER A 219 -3.91 -13.27 7.03
N ASN A 220 -4.29 -13.96 8.09
CA ASN A 220 -4.23 -15.43 8.16
C ASN A 220 -5.22 -16.16 7.22
N MET A 221 -6.07 -15.44 6.51
CA MET A 221 -6.90 -16.03 5.46
C MET A 221 -6.08 -16.47 4.24
N ASN A 222 -4.96 -15.79 3.97
CA ASN A 222 -4.01 -16.22 2.96
C ASN A 222 -2.97 -17.16 3.60
N SER A 223 -2.92 -18.39 3.14
CA SER A 223 -2.00 -19.43 3.63
C SER A 223 -1.08 -20.00 2.56
N LEU A 224 -1.30 -19.66 1.27
CA LEU A 224 -0.57 -20.29 0.17
C LEU A 224 -0.08 -19.31 -0.89
N THR A 225 -0.84 -18.23 -1.16
CA THR A 225 -0.49 -17.29 -2.22
C THR A 225 0.68 -16.40 -1.80
N THR A 226 1.79 -16.49 -2.52
CA THR A 226 2.99 -15.64 -2.33
C THR A 226 3.71 -15.41 -3.65
N ASN A 227 4.44 -14.31 -3.76
CA ASN A 227 5.18 -13.91 -4.96
C ASN A 227 4.27 -13.65 -6.18
N GLU A 228 3.04 -13.19 -5.90
CA GLU A 228 2.02 -12.98 -6.91
C GLU A 228 1.64 -11.50 -7.05
N ILE A 229 1.34 -11.13 -8.30
CA ILE A 229 0.71 -9.85 -8.65
C ILE A 229 -0.76 -10.12 -8.91
N ILE A 230 -1.61 -9.72 -7.98
CA ILE A 230 -3.05 -9.96 -8.04
C ILE A 230 -3.75 -8.74 -8.64
N ASP A 231 -4.44 -8.92 -9.75
CA ASP A 231 -5.17 -7.85 -10.43
C ASP A 231 -6.61 -7.75 -9.91
N ILE A 232 -6.99 -6.58 -9.41
CA ILE A 232 -8.34 -6.28 -8.93
C ILE A 232 -8.90 -5.06 -9.65
N SER A 233 -9.11 -5.20 -10.96
CA SER A 233 -9.37 -4.09 -11.89
C SER A 233 -10.74 -4.12 -12.56
N GLY A 234 -11.56 -5.16 -12.36
CA GLY A 234 -12.83 -5.33 -13.05
C GLY A 234 -12.66 -5.77 -14.51
N GLY A 235 -11.55 -6.48 -14.81
CA GLY A 235 -11.25 -7.04 -16.13
C GLY A 235 -10.39 -6.13 -17.03
N GLU A 236 -9.90 -4.99 -16.53
CA GLU A 236 -9.03 -4.06 -17.24
C GLU A 236 -7.59 -4.52 -17.35
#